data_c57c348928dc96828504a42c471bd5a0
#
_entry.id   c57c348928dc96828504a42c471bd5a0
#
_cell.length_a   1.000
_cell.length_b   1.000
_cell.length_c   1.000
_cell.angle_alpha   90.00
_cell.angle_beta   90.00
_cell.angle_gamma   90.00
#
_symmetry.space_group_name_H-M   'P 1'
#
loop_
_entity.id
_entity.type
_entity.pdbx_description
1 polymer ?
#
loop_
_entity_poly.entity_id
_entity_poly.type
_entity_poly.pdbx_seq_one_letter_code
_entity_poly.pdbx_strand_id
1 'polypeptide(L)'
;VVQTLLHGRNANVIKIVSLGLGLMMSILLFARVAFDLSMDTCFKDYRNLYQVWSVFTIKGKTMPPQQKNLGPLTGAIFHQFPDEVESAVTINSWALSSALHYGEATFDELTISADSLFFETMGIEVLKGNPRQDLQQKDVVYLSERLAKRIFGEENPTGKILRYGDETDFTVKGVFATLPENSTLNAEVVVSMPTVWTRNINYSWNGGDSWEGYVRVKPDTDIESLNKRIEQIIEQNIPASDNFSIKAYIQSMYDTFQGYKDVQ
;
A
#
# COMPACT_ATOMS: atom_id res chain seq x y z
N VAL A 1 -21.97 -60.48 4.17
CA VAL A 1 -21.73 -59.12 3.64
C VAL A 1 -22.61 -58.10 4.35
N VAL A 2 -23.92 -58.31 4.50
CA VAL A 2 -24.87 -57.35 5.15
C VAL A 2 -24.56 -57.20 6.64
N GLN A 3 -24.22 -58.29 7.38
CA GLN A 3 -23.87 -58.23 8.80
C GLN A 3 -22.55 -57.50 9.07
N THR A 4 -21.55 -57.57 8.19
CA THR A 4 -20.30 -56.85 8.27
C THR A 4 -20.50 -55.34 8.09
N LEU A 5 -21.45 -54.95 7.29
CA LEU A 5 -21.85 -53.53 7.07
C LEU A 5 -22.56 -52.95 8.31
N LEU A 6 -23.33 -53.74 9.04
CA LEU A 6 -24.07 -53.26 10.21
C LEU A 6 -23.17 -53.13 11.48
N HIS A 7 -22.20 -54.00 11.67
CA HIS A 7 -21.23 -53.91 12.78
C HIS A 7 -20.14 -52.84 12.53
N GLY A 8 -19.87 -52.51 11.28
CA GLY A 8 -18.96 -51.44 10.87
C GLY A 8 -19.56 -50.03 10.76
N ARG A 9 -20.87 -49.89 11.01
CA ARG A 9 -21.58 -48.63 10.72
C ARG A 9 -20.99 -47.42 11.47
N ASN A 10 -20.70 -47.56 12.75
CA ASN A 10 -20.10 -46.47 13.53
C ASN A 10 -18.63 -46.21 13.13
N ALA A 11 -17.85 -47.26 12.83
CA ALA A 11 -16.48 -47.12 12.34
C ALA A 11 -16.44 -46.48 10.95
N ASN A 12 -17.38 -46.78 10.06
CA ASN A 12 -17.48 -46.19 8.74
C ASN A 12 -17.94 -44.72 8.80
N VAL A 13 -18.85 -44.38 9.70
CA VAL A 13 -19.25 -42.97 9.94
C VAL A 13 -18.07 -42.18 10.44
N ILE A 14 -17.29 -42.69 11.42
CA ILE A 14 -16.09 -42.02 11.93
C ILE A 14 -15.08 -41.78 10.78
N LYS A 15 -14.84 -42.79 9.93
CA LYS A 15 -13.92 -42.67 8.78
C LYS A 15 -14.38 -41.60 7.77
N ILE A 16 -15.67 -41.56 7.46
CA ILE A 16 -16.25 -40.57 6.53
C ILE A 16 -16.13 -39.16 7.13
N VAL A 17 -16.48 -39.02 8.43
CA VAL A 17 -16.37 -37.72 9.11
C VAL A 17 -14.91 -37.28 9.18
N SER A 18 -13.98 -38.16 9.55
CA SER A 18 -12.56 -37.85 9.63
C SER A 18 -11.99 -37.46 8.24
N LEU A 19 -12.37 -38.20 7.20
CA LEU A 19 -11.98 -37.86 5.83
C LEU A 19 -12.57 -36.53 5.35
N GLY A 20 -13.85 -36.29 5.67
CA GLY A 20 -14.52 -35.04 5.38
C GLY A 20 -13.86 -33.83 6.07
N LEU A 21 -13.52 -33.95 7.35
CA LEU A 21 -12.80 -32.94 8.10
C LEU A 21 -11.40 -32.70 7.53
N GLY A 22 -10.68 -33.78 7.19
CA GLY A 22 -9.36 -33.67 6.58
C GLY A 22 -9.38 -32.95 5.23
N LEU A 23 -10.35 -33.28 4.38
CA LEU A 23 -10.57 -32.60 3.10
C LEU A 23 -10.94 -31.12 3.30
N MET A 24 -11.86 -30.84 4.23
CA MET A 24 -12.26 -29.46 4.53
C MET A 24 -11.04 -28.61 5.00
N MET A 25 -10.23 -29.13 5.92
CA MET A 25 -9.03 -28.45 6.37
C MET A 25 -8.03 -28.24 5.25
N SER A 26 -7.84 -29.24 4.37
CA SER A 26 -6.97 -29.13 3.21
C SER A 26 -7.45 -28.03 2.25
N ILE A 27 -8.74 -27.98 1.93
CA ILE A 27 -9.32 -26.94 1.06
C ILE A 27 -9.14 -25.56 1.68
N LEU A 28 -9.37 -25.39 2.96
CA LEU A 28 -9.18 -24.11 3.66
C LEU A 28 -7.71 -23.68 3.63
N LEU A 29 -6.78 -24.61 3.87
CA LEU A 29 -5.35 -24.30 3.77
C LEU A 29 -4.92 -23.92 2.35
N PHE A 30 -5.38 -24.65 1.34
CA PHE A 30 -5.11 -24.30 -0.06
C PHE A 30 -5.72 -22.94 -0.44
N ALA A 31 -6.95 -22.67 -0.02
CA ALA A 31 -7.58 -21.38 -0.26
C ALA A 31 -6.79 -20.23 0.41
N ARG A 32 -6.32 -20.45 1.65
CA ARG A 32 -5.48 -19.48 2.34
C ARG A 32 -4.16 -19.24 1.63
N VAL A 33 -3.46 -20.32 1.24
CA VAL A 33 -2.19 -20.20 0.49
C VAL A 33 -2.41 -19.51 -0.85
N ALA A 34 -3.47 -19.86 -1.59
CA ALA A 34 -3.80 -19.20 -2.85
C ALA A 34 -4.09 -17.71 -2.66
N PHE A 35 -4.80 -17.34 -1.59
CA PHE A 35 -5.04 -15.94 -1.26
C PHE A 35 -3.72 -15.21 -0.94
N ASP A 36 -2.88 -15.79 -0.09
CA ASP A 36 -1.59 -15.19 0.28
C ASP A 36 -0.65 -15.03 -0.93
N LEU A 37 -0.65 -15.99 -1.87
CA LEU A 37 0.12 -15.91 -3.11
C LEU A 37 -0.44 -14.88 -4.12
N SER A 38 -1.70 -14.49 -3.98
CA SER A 38 -2.34 -13.49 -4.84
C SER A 38 -2.23 -12.06 -4.30
N MET A 39 -1.61 -11.86 -3.13
CA MET A 39 -1.45 -10.53 -2.54
C MET A 39 -0.69 -9.60 -3.49
N ASP A 40 -1.22 -8.38 -3.66
CA ASP A 40 -0.67 -7.29 -4.46
C ASP A 40 -0.44 -7.61 -5.96
N THR A 41 -0.93 -8.75 -6.45
CA THR A 41 -0.85 -9.08 -7.89
C THR A 41 -1.86 -8.28 -8.74
N CYS A 42 -2.73 -7.51 -8.11
CA CYS A 42 -3.69 -6.63 -8.77
C CYS A 42 -3.05 -5.40 -9.42
N PHE A 43 -1.86 -5.02 -8.99
CA PHE A 43 -1.13 -3.90 -9.57
C PHE A 43 -0.53 -4.29 -10.92
N LYS A 44 -0.67 -3.41 -11.92
CA LYS A 44 -0.08 -3.66 -13.23
C LYS A 44 1.43 -3.82 -13.10
N ASP A 45 1.99 -4.85 -13.74
CA ASP A 45 3.43 -5.17 -13.70
C ASP A 45 3.98 -5.22 -12.26
N TYR A 46 3.24 -5.82 -11.34
CA TYR A 46 3.52 -5.89 -9.90
C TYR A 46 4.92 -6.40 -9.56
N ARG A 47 5.55 -7.20 -10.45
CA ARG A 47 6.92 -7.70 -10.25
C ARG A 47 7.98 -6.61 -10.30
N ASN A 48 7.67 -5.49 -10.95
CA ASN A 48 8.55 -4.33 -11.04
C ASN A 48 8.20 -3.25 -10.00
N LEU A 49 7.26 -3.54 -9.10
CA LEU A 49 6.82 -2.64 -8.06
C LEU A 49 7.51 -2.98 -6.73
N TYR A 50 8.24 -2.03 -6.19
CA TYR A 50 9.03 -2.16 -4.98
C TYR A 50 8.57 -1.15 -3.93
N GLN A 51 8.68 -1.53 -2.67
CA GLN A 51 8.44 -0.64 -1.55
C GLN A 51 9.78 -0.26 -0.91
N VAL A 52 9.88 0.98 -0.48
CA VAL A 52 11.06 1.50 0.26
C VAL A 52 10.96 1.07 1.72
N TRP A 53 12.00 0.44 2.21
CA TRP A 53 12.14 -0.02 3.59
C TRP A 53 13.28 0.72 4.28
N SER A 54 13.13 0.92 5.58
CA SER A 54 14.18 1.51 6.42
C SER A 54 14.45 0.68 7.67
N VAL A 55 15.72 0.68 8.08
CA VAL A 55 16.18 0.08 9.33
C VAL A 55 16.83 1.17 10.14
N PHE A 56 16.27 1.48 11.29
CA PHE A 56 16.77 2.49 12.20
C PHE A 56 17.61 1.86 13.31
N THR A 57 18.78 2.44 13.59
CA THR A 57 19.57 2.11 14.77
C THR A 57 19.61 3.32 15.67
N ILE A 58 19.08 3.19 16.89
CA ILE A 58 18.97 4.27 17.86
C ILE A 58 19.70 3.84 19.15
N LYS A 59 20.69 4.60 19.57
CA LYS A 59 21.52 4.31 20.76
C LYS A 59 22.07 2.87 20.76
N GLY A 60 22.57 2.43 19.60
CA GLY A 60 23.13 1.08 19.42
C GLY A 60 22.08 -0.06 19.32
N LYS A 61 20.78 0.23 19.42
CA LYS A 61 19.73 -0.77 19.23
C LYS A 61 19.15 -0.67 17.82
N THR A 62 19.32 -1.72 17.04
CA THR A 62 18.70 -1.83 15.71
C THR A 62 17.23 -2.21 15.83
N MET A 63 16.37 -1.44 15.19
CA MET A 63 14.94 -1.70 15.11
C MET A 63 14.65 -2.68 13.97
N PRO A 64 13.55 -3.42 14.01
CA PRO A 64 13.12 -4.22 12.86
C PRO A 64 12.94 -3.35 11.61
N PRO A 65 13.15 -3.93 10.40
CA PRO A 65 12.83 -3.24 9.16
C PRO A 65 11.39 -2.74 9.15
N GLN A 66 11.18 -1.53 8.64
CA GLN A 66 9.85 -0.91 8.57
C GLN A 66 9.64 -0.19 7.24
N GLN A 67 8.37 -0.09 6.85
CA GLN A 67 7.94 0.57 5.61
C GLN A 67 7.85 2.09 5.74
N LYS A 68 8.10 2.62 6.93
CA LYS A 68 8.08 4.05 7.21
C LYS A 68 9.45 4.65 6.96
N ASN A 69 9.47 5.74 6.22
CA ASN A 69 10.66 6.36 5.68
C ASN A 69 10.69 7.87 5.94
N LEU A 70 11.80 8.48 5.62
CA LEU A 70 11.94 9.93 5.55
C LEU A 70 11.28 10.46 4.28
N GLY A 71 10.57 11.57 4.38
CA GLY A 71 9.80 12.12 3.27
C GLY A 71 10.58 12.26 1.96
N PRO A 72 11.77 12.91 1.93
CA PRO A 72 12.50 13.14 0.68
C PRO A 72 13.11 11.89 0.03
N LEU A 73 13.22 10.76 0.73
CA LEU A 73 13.97 9.59 0.27
C LEU A 73 13.46 9.04 -1.07
N THR A 74 12.16 8.81 -1.19
CA THR A 74 11.58 8.23 -2.41
C THR A 74 11.78 9.14 -3.61
N GLY A 75 11.57 10.45 -3.44
CA GLY A 75 11.86 11.44 -4.47
C GLY A 75 13.35 11.48 -4.86
N ALA A 76 14.26 11.36 -3.90
CA ALA A 76 15.69 11.30 -4.17
C ALA A 76 16.08 10.06 -4.98
N ILE A 77 15.49 8.89 -4.67
CA ILE A 77 15.69 7.66 -5.44
C ILE A 77 15.26 7.88 -6.90
N PHE A 78 14.08 8.46 -7.13
CA PHE A 78 13.56 8.72 -8.47
C PHE A 78 14.47 9.66 -9.27
N HIS A 79 14.94 10.73 -8.64
CA HIS A 79 15.74 11.74 -9.34
C HIS A 79 17.20 11.32 -9.57
N GLN A 80 17.77 10.49 -8.69
CA GLN A 80 19.16 10.07 -8.81
C GLN A 80 19.36 8.86 -9.73
N PHE A 81 18.33 8.03 -9.93
CA PHE A 81 18.42 6.80 -10.70
C PHE A 81 17.42 6.73 -11.88
N PRO A 82 17.41 7.72 -12.78
CA PRO A 82 16.45 7.76 -13.89
C PRO A 82 16.64 6.64 -14.92
N ASP A 83 17.80 5.98 -14.92
CA ASP A 83 18.07 4.86 -15.83
C ASP A 83 17.44 3.57 -15.32
N GLU A 84 17.25 3.40 -14.01
CA GLU A 84 16.70 2.21 -13.37
C GLU A 84 15.27 2.38 -12.86
N VAL A 85 14.89 3.59 -12.50
CA VAL A 85 13.58 3.91 -11.92
C VAL A 85 12.69 4.53 -12.96
N GLU A 86 11.55 3.90 -13.21
CA GLU A 86 10.54 4.38 -14.15
C GLU A 86 9.66 5.46 -13.52
N SER A 87 9.19 5.21 -12.30
CA SER A 87 8.40 6.16 -11.51
C SER A 87 8.52 5.85 -10.02
N ALA A 88 8.23 6.83 -9.19
CA ALA A 88 8.17 6.65 -7.76
C ALA A 88 7.11 7.55 -7.14
N VAL A 89 6.56 7.14 -6.00
CA VAL A 89 5.54 7.88 -5.26
C VAL A 89 5.79 7.82 -3.77
N THR A 90 5.60 8.95 -3.12
CA THR A 90 5.52 9.03 -1.66
C THR A 90 4.06 9.13 -1.27
N ILE A 91 3.63 8.30 -0.32
CA ILE A 91 2.31 8.37 0.28
C ILE A 91 2.39 8.64 1.78
N ASN A 92 1.27 9.11 2.32
CA ASN A 92 1.08 9.25 3.75
C ASN A 92 -0.32 8.73 4.13
N SER A 93 -0.36 7.78 5.04
CA SER A 93 -1.58 7.09 5.46
C SER A 93 -2.13 7.56 6.81
N TRP A 94 -1.47 8.48 7.50
CA TRP A 94 -1.84 8.89 8.85
C TRP A 94 -2.25 10.37 8.98
N ALA A 95 -1.84 11.22 8.04
CA ALA A 95 -2.09 12.67 8.12
C ALA A 95 -3.57 13.04 8.02
N LEU A 96 -4.38 12.12 7.53
CA LEU A 96 -5.80 12.29 7.28
C LEU A 96 -6.53 11.12 7.96
N SER A 97 -7.00 11.34 9.19
CA SER A 97 -7.64 10.31 10.02
C SER A 97 -9.09 10.66 10.42
N SER A 98 -9.73 11.57 9.71
CA SER A 98 -11.13 11.95 9.94
C SER A 98 -12.05 11.36 8.87
N ALA A 99 -13.33 11.26 9.19
CA ALA A 99 -14.34 10.79 8.25
C ALA A 99 -14.67 11.82 7.16
N LEU A 100 -15.09 11.33 6.01
CA LEU A 100 -15.68 12.13 4.94
C LEU A 100 -17.17 12.31 5.17
N HIS A 101 -17.71 13.48 4.86
CA HIS A 101 -19.14 13.81 4.97
C HIS A 101 -19.68 14.26 3.61
N TYR A 102 -20.87 13.78 3.29
CA TYR A 102 -21.66 14.24 2.17
C TYR A 102 -23.12 14.43 2.62
N GLY A 103 -23.59 15.68 2.72
CA GLY A 103 -24.84 15.99 3.40
C GLY A 103 -24.82 15.52 4.85
N GLU A 104 -25.82 14.74 5.24
CA GLU A 104 -25.93 14.14 6.58
C GLU A 104 -25.16 12.83 6.75
N ALA A 105 -24.66 12.26 5.64
CA ALA A 105 -24.01 10.96 5.66
C ALA A 105 -22.51 11.08 5.99
N THR A 106 -22.01 10.11 6.78
CA THR A 106 -20.61 10.02 7.20
C THR A 106 -19.99 8.71 6.66
N PHE A 107 -18.77 8.79 6.15
CA PHE A 107 -18.02 7.68 5.57
C PHE A 107 -16.63 7.63 6.22
N ASP A 108 -16.39 6.58 6.99
CA ASP A 108 -15.10 6.31 7.63
C ASP A 108 -14.33 5.30 6.77
N GLU A 109 -13.52 5.83 5.86
CA GLU A 109 -12.82 5.05 4.85
C GLU A 109 -11.31 5.29 4.92
N LEU A 110 -10.54 4.26 4.56
CA LEU A 110 -9.09 4.39 4.52
C LEU A 110 -8.68 5.45 3.48
N THR A 111 -8.18 6.55 4.01
CA THR A 111 -7.74 7.71 3.25
C THR A 111 -6.21 7.76 3.25
N ILE A 112 -5.64 7.88 2.08
CA ILE A 112 -4.22 8.17 1.91
C ILE A 112 -4.02 9.51 1.21
N SER A 113 -2.90 10.14 1.44
CA SER A 113 -2.44 11.24 0.59
C SER A 113 -1.30 10.77 -0.31
N ALA A 114 -1.32 11.21 -1.55
CA ALA A 114 -0.34 10.81 -2.54
C ALA A 114 -0.02 11.94 -3.52
N ASP A 115 1.13 11.86 -4.15
CA ASP A 115 1.51 12.76 -5.23
C ASP A 115 0.87 12.36 -6.58
N SER A 116 1.13 13.16 -7.62
CA SER A 116 0.50 13.02 -8.94
C SER A 116 0.92 11.77 -9.72
N LEU A 117 1.99 11.07 -9.29
CA LEU A 117 2.47 9.83 -9.90
C LEU A 117 1.86 8.57 -9.29
N PHE A 118 1.03 8.70 -8.27
CA PHE A 118 0.50 7.57 -7.50
C PHE A 118 -0.12 6.48 -8.38
N PHE A 119 -1.12 6.83 -9.17
CA PHE A 119 -1.85 5.85 -9.99
C PHE A 119 -0.96 5.19 -11.04
N GLU A 120 -0.03 5.95 -11.61
CA GLU A 120 0.93 5.46 -12.60
C GLU A 120 1.95 4.51 -11.95
N THR A 121 2.55 4.92 -10.83
CA THR A 121 3.54 4.12 -10.10
C THR A 121 2.93 2.82 -9.59
N MET A 122 1.73 2.89 -8.99
CA MET A 122 1.04 1.70 -8.50
C MET A 122 0.42 0.87 -9.64
N GLY A 123 0.21 1.45 -10.82
CA GLY A 123 -0.45 0.79 -11.93
C GLY A 123 -1.94 0.57 -11.69
N ILE A 124 -2.59 1.50 -10.98
CA ILE A 124 -4.02 1.49 -10.68
C ILE A 124 -4.77 2.18 -11.81
N GLU A 125 -5.82 1.54 -12.32
CA GLU A 125 -6.65 2.09 -13.38
C GLU A 125 -7.47 3.29 -12.88
N VAL A 126 -7.36 4.41 -13.61
CA VAL A 126 -8.17 5.61 -13.38
C VAL A 126 -9.34 5.61 -14.35
N LEU A 127 -10.55 5.56 -13.81
CA LEU A 127 -11.78 5.49 -14.59
C LEU A 127 -12.26 6.88 -15.04
N LYS A 128 -12.02 7.90 -14.22
CA LYS A 128 -12.37 9.30 -14.50
C LYS A 128 -11.32 10.24 -13.87
N GLY A 129 -11.01 11.34 -14.57
CA GLY A 129 -10.11 12.38 -14.11
C GLY A 129 -8.71 12.33 -14.74
N ASN A 130 -7.87 13.28 -14.36
CA ASN A 130 -6.46 13.35 -14.78
C ASN A 130 -5.56 13.56 -13.55
N PRO A 131 -5.17 12.46 -12.87
CA PRO A 131 -4.45 12.56 -11.59
C PRO A 131 -3.11 13.28 -11.71
N ARG A 132 -2.44 13.21 -12.87
CA ARG A 132 -1.18 13.96 -13.10
C ARG A 132 -1.32 15.47 -12.94
N GLN A 133 -2.48 16.01 -13.27
CA GLN A 133 -2.78 17.45 -13.12
C GLN A 133 -3.54 17.74 -11.84
N ASP A 134 -4.53 16.91 -11.53
CA ASP A 134 -5.45 17.14 -10.42
C ASP A 134 -4.74 17.04 -9.07
N LEU A 135 -3.93 16.00 -8.83
CA LEU A 135 -3.24 15.78 -7.55
C LEU A 135 -2.10 16.76 -7.27
N GLN A 136 -1.78 17.65 -8.21
CA GLN A 136 -0.90 18.81 -7.97
C GLN A 136 -1.64 20.00 -7.31
N GLN A 137 -2.98 19.96 -7.30
CA GLN A 137 -3.81 20.98 -6.67
C GLN A 137 -4.12 20.61 -5.23
N LYS A 138 -4.39 21.61 -4.38
CA LYS A 138 -4.86 21.39 -3.01
C LYS A 138 -6.33 20.99 -2.99
N ASP A 139 -6.73 20.32 -1.94
CA ASP A 139 -8.10 20.00 -1.60
C ASP A 139 -8.84 19.23 -2.70
N VAL A 140 -8.09 18.34 -3.34
CA VAL A 140 -8.56 17.43 -4.39
C VAL A 140 -8.58 16.00 -3.89
N VAL A 141 -9.63 15.27 -4.26
CA VAL A 141 -9.80 13.88 -3.90
C VAL A 141 -10.19 13.02 -5.09
N TYR A 142 -9.64 11.81 -5.11
CA TYR A 142 -10.04 10.68 -5.95
C TYR A 142 -10.69 9.61 -5.08
N LEU A 143 -11.76 9.02 -5.55
CA LEU A 143 -12.52 7.99 -4.85
C LEU A 143 -12.42 6.66 -5.59
N SER A 144 -12.45 5.56 -4.87
CA SER A 144 -12.68 4.26 -5.52
C SER A 144 -14.08 4.24 -6.16
N GLU A 145 -14.25 3.42 -7.19
CA GLU A 145 -15.55 3.24 -7.84
C GLU A 145 -16.62 2.79 -6.84
N ARG A 146 -16.28 1.87 -5.94
CA ARG A 146 -17.15 1.37 -4.89
C ARG A 146 -17.63 2.49 -3.97
N LEU A 147 -16.71 3.33 -3.49
CA LEU A 147 -17.05 4.43 -2.60
C LEU A 147 -17.83 5.52 -3.34
N ALA A 148 -17.42 5.89 -4.55
CA ALA A 148 -18.13 6.87 -5.37
C ALA A 148 -19.58 6.45 -5.61
N LYS A 149 -19.83 5.18 -5.94
CA LYS A 149 -21.18 4.63 -6.12
C LYS A 149 -21.99 4.61 -4.82
N ARG A 150 -21.33 4.33 -3.69
CA ARG A 150 -22.01 4.32 -2.37
C ARG A 150 -22.42 5.74 -1.93
N ILE A 151 -21.62 6.77 -2.25
CA ILE A 151 -21.91 8.15 -1.87
C ILE A 151 -22.93 8.80 -2.83
N PHE A 152 -22.73 8.64 -4.15
CA PHE A 152 -23.44 9.40 -5.18
C PHE A 152 -24.44 8.58 -5.99
N GLY A 153 -24.49 7.25 -5.81
CA GLY A 153 -25.30 6.36 -6.65
C GLY A 153 -24.84 6.38 -8.10
N GLU A 154 -25.74 6.70 -8.99
CA GLU A 154 -25.46 6.79 -10.42
C GLU A 154 -25.09 8.22 -10.89
N GLU A 155 -25.05 9.18 -9.96
CA GLU A 155 -24.66 10.55 -10.29
C GLU A 155 -23.17 10.64 -10.61
N ASN A 156 -22.80 11.60 -11.46
CA ASN A 156 -21.40 11.89 -11.71
C ASN A 156 -20.74 12.52 -10.47
N PRO A 157 -19.73 11.89 -9.86
CA PRO A 157 -19.09 12.41 -8.66
C PRO A 157 -18.18 13.62 -8.92
N THR A 158 -17.69 13.80 -10.15
CA THR A 158 -16.72 14.84 -10.49
C THR A 158 -17.29 16.24 -10.27
N GLY A 159 -16.56 17.07 -9.52
CA GLY A 159 -16.97 18.40 -9.14
C GLY A 159 -17.83 18.49 -7.86
N LYS A 160 -18.27 17.35 -7.33
CA LYS A 160 -18.96 17.31 -6.02
C LYS A 160 -17.96 17.65 -4.90
N ILE A 161 -18.48 18.15 -3.80
CA ILE A 161 -17.69 18.52 -2.63
C ILE A 161 -17.97 17.53 -1.52
N LEU A 162 -16.89 16.99 -0.93
CA LEU A 162 -16.91 16.18 0.27
C LEU A 162 -16.23 16.95 1.40
N ARG A 163 -16.85 16.99 2.57
CA ARG A 163 -16.25 17.60 3.74
C ARG A 163 -15.44 16.58 4.52
N TYR A 164 -14.24 16.93 4.89
CA TYR A 164 -13.34 16.10 5.68
C TYR A 164 -13.24 16.64 7.12
N GLY A 165 -13.77 15.90 8.07
CA GLY A 165 -13.95 16.41 9.42
C GLY A 165 -14.77 17.71 9.40
N ASP A 166 -14.39 18.65 10.24
CA ASP A 166 -15.07 19.97 10.33
C ASP A 166 -14.35 21.08 9.57
N GLU A 167 -13.23 20.78 8.90
CA GLU A 167 -12.26 21.82 8.51
C GLU A 167 -11.99 21.95 7.01
N THR A 168 -12.12 20.89 6.21
CA THR A 168 -11.65 20.92 4.83
C THR A 168 -12.67 20.39 3.84
N ASP A 169 -12.98 21.19 2.84
CA ASP A 169 -13.82 20.80 1.71
C ASP A 169 -12.94 20.27 0.56
N PHE A 170 -13.12 19.01 0.19
CA PHE A 170 -12.44 18.37 -0.93
C PHE A 170 -13.32 18.38 -2.18
N THR A 171 -12.74 18.76 -3.31
CA THR A 171 -13.37 18.60 -4.60
C THR A 171 -13.05 17.22 -5.19
N VAL A 172 -14.05 16.43 -5.50
CA VAL A 172 -13.89 15.17 -6.21
C VAL A 172 -13.48 15.46 -7.66
N LYS A 173 -12.29 15.02 -8.06
CA LYS A 173 -11.77 15.19 -9.42
C LYS A 173 -11.82 13.92 -10.24
N GLY A 174 -11.83 12.77 -9.59
CA GLY A 174 -11.81 11.52 -10.34
C GLY A 174 -12.24 10.30 -9.55
N VAL A 175 -12.29 9.19 -10.28
CA VAL A 175 -12.65 7.88 -9.79
C VAL A 175 -11.63 6.87 -10.29
N PHE A 176 -11.19 5.97 -9.43
CA PHE A 176 -10.28 4.87 -9.76
C PHE A 176 -10.93 3.51 -9.52
N ALA A 177 -10.41 2.49 -10.17
CA ALA A 177 -10.88 1.11 -10.03
C ALA A 177 -10.74 0.65 -8.57
N THR A 178 -11.78 0.05 -8.01
CA THR A 178 -11.75 -0.48 -6.65
C THR A 178 -10.66 -1.54 -6.50
N LEU A 179 -9.81 -1.38 -5.53
CA LEU A 179 -8.78 -2.37 -5.21
C LEU A 179 -9.43 -3.62 -4.58
N PRO A 180 -8.95 -4.81 -4.91
CA PRO A 180 -9.45 -6.06 -4.32
C PRO A 180 -8.96 -6.23 -2.88
N GLU A 181 -9.63 -7.11 -2.13
CA GLU A 181 -9.29 -7.38 -0.71
C GLU A 181 -7.89 -7.98 -0.49
N ASN A 182 -7.30 -8.57 -1.52
CA ASN A 182 -5.93 -9.07 -1.51
C ASN A 182 -4.89 -8.01 -1.91
N SER A 183 -5.19 -6.73 -1.72
CA SER A 183 -4.23 -5.63 -1.81
C SER A 183 -3.84 -5.17 -0.41
N THR A 184 -2.55 -4.93 -0.18
CA THR A 184 -2.06 -4.27 1.05
C THR A 184 -2.44 -2.81 1.11
N LEU A 185 -2.60 -2.19 -0.05
CA LEU A 185 -3.05 -0.81 -0.18
C LEU A 185 -4.58 -0.77 -0.37
N ASN A 186 -5.32 -0.84 0.72
CA ASN A 186 -6.79 -0.82 0.70
C ASN A 186 -7.38 0.60 0.72
N ALA A 187 -6.78 1.54 -0.01
CA ALA A 187 -7.27 2.91 -0.05
C ALA A 187 -8.58 3.03 -0.85
N GLU A 188 -9.58 3.64 -0.24
CA GLU A 188 -10.84 4.04 -0.88
C GLU A 188 -10.80 5.51 -1.31
N VAL A 189 -9.91 6.28 -0.69
CA VAL A 189 -9.80 7.72 -0.87
C VAL A 189 -8.34 8.11 -1.05
N VAL A 190 -8.05 8.81 -2.14
CA VAL A 190 -6.72 9.36 -2.41
C VAL A 190 -6.82 10.87 -2.44
N VAL A 191 -6.18 11.53 -1.48
CA VAL A 191 -6.12 12.99 -1.37
C VAL A 191 -4.82 13.51 -1.94
N SER A 192 -4.85 14.68 -2.54
CA SER A 192 -3.66 15.33 -3.09
C SER A 192 -2.63 15.66 -2.00
N MET A 193 -1.36 15.34 -2.24
CA MET A 193 -0.25 15.61 -1.32
C MET A 193 -0.10 17.10 -0.94
N PRO A 194 -0.32 18.09 -1.84
CA PRO A 194 -0.27 19.51 -1.48
C PRO A 194 -1.21 19.90 -0.34
N THR A 195 -2.33 19.21 -0.15
CA THR A 195 -3.24 19.43 0.99
C THR A 195 -2.57 19.08 2.32
N VAL A 196 -1.79 17.98 2.32
CA VAL A 196 -1.09 17.51 3.53
C VAL A 196 0.04 18.45 3.92
N TRP A 197 0.78 18.99 2.95
CA TRP A 197 1.88 19.93 3.22
C TRP A 197 1.42 21.19 3.94
N THR A 198 0.16 21.57 3.85
CA THR A 198 -0.37 22.72 4.59
C THR A 198 -0.63 22.44 6.07
N ARG A 199 -0.57 21.15 6.50
CA ARG A 199 -0.87 20.72 7.86
C ARG A 199 0.35 20.64 8.78
N ASN A 200 1.43 21.33 8.45
CA ASN A 200 2.66 21.41 9.25
C ASN A 200 3.31 20.04 9.53
N ILE A 201 3.25 19.15 8.54
CA ILE A 201 3.82 17.80 8.63
C ILE A 201 5.30 17.86 8.25
N ASN A 202 6.14 17.18 9.03
CA ASN A 202 7.56 17.15 8.78
C ASN A 202 7.88 16.30 7.53
N TYR A 203 8.31 16.95 6.45
CA TYR A 203 8.82 16.34 5.24
C TYR A 203 10.28 16.75 5.07
N SER A 204 11.16 16.09 5.82
CA SER A 204 12.59 16.44 5.83
C SER A 204 13.47 15.23 6.06
N TRP A 205 14.80 15.41 5.87
CA TRP A 205 15.81 14.42 6.23
C TRP A 205 16.05 14.32 7.75
N ASN A 206 15.59 15.29 8.52
CA ASN A 206 15.84 15.38 9.96
C ASN A 206 14.69 14.87 10.83
N GLY A 207 13.87 13.99 10.30
CA GLY A 207 12.73 13.41 11.02
C GLY A 207 11.49 13.30 10.14
N GLY A 208 10.35 12.90 10.75
CA GLY A 208 9.14 12.66 10.01
C GLY A 208 9.19 11.33 9.23
N ASP A 209 9.58 10.27 9.91
CA ASP A 209 9.66 8.88 9.41
C ASP A 209 8.28 8.21 9.24
N SER A 210 7.32 8.97 8.76
CA SER A 210 5.93 8.52 8.63
C SER A 210 5.49 8.39 7.18
N TRP A 211 6.42 8.47 6.26
CA TRP A 211 6.16 8.42 4.83
C TRP A 211 6.40 7.01 4.30
N GLU A 212 5.58 6.58 3.38
CA GLU A 212 5.76 5.32 2.66
C GLU A 212 6.16 5.62 1.22
N GLY A 213 7.14 4.88 0.72
CA GLY A 213 7.65 5.05 -0.62
C GLY A 213 7.41 3.82 -1.48
N TYR A 214 6.95 4.03 -2.70
CA TYR A 214 6.84 2.99 -3.71
C TYR A 214 7.61 3.39 -4.96
N VAL A 215 8.30 2.44 -5.55
CA VAL A 215 9.18 2.64 -6.68
C VAL A 215 8.88 1.59 -7.74
N ARG A 216 8.63 2.03 -8.95
CA ARG A 216 8.55 1.15 -10.12
C ARG A 216 9.89 1.17 -10.80
N VAL A 217 10.54 0.01 -10.85
CA VAL A 217 11.82 -0.16 -11.52
C VAL A 217 11.62 -0.61 -12.97
N LYS A 218 12.57 -0.26 -13.83
CA LYS A 218 12.60 -0.78 -15.19
C LYS A 218 12.93 -2.28 -15.19
N PRO A 219 12.48 -3.04 -16.20
CA PRO A 219 12.86 -4.43 -16.36
C PRO A 219 14.39 -4.58 -16.35
N ASP A 220 14.87 -5.72 -15.82
CA ASP A 220 16.29 -6.10 -15.77
C ASP A 220 17.19 -5.19 -14.90
N THR A 221 16.60 -4.33 -14.05
CA THR A 221 17.35 -3.53 -13.08
C THR A 221 18.04 -4.44 -12.05
N ASP A 222 19.34 -4.23 -11.84
CA ASP A 222 20.09 -4.88 -10.77
C ASP A 222 19.74 -4.25 -9.41
N ILE A 223 18.79 -4.88 -8.71
CA ILE A 223 18.27 -4.41 -7.43
C ILE A 223 19.34 -4.38 -6.33
N GLU A 224 20.26 -5.32 -6.33
CA GLU A 224 21.35 -5.35 -5.33
C GLU A 224 22.28 -4.15 -5.49
N SER A 225 22.66 -3.85 -6.73
CA SER A 225 23.46 -2.68 -7.06
C SER A 225 22.71 -1.38 -6.76
N LEU A 226 21.41 -1.31 -7.09
CA LEU A 226 20.57 -0.15 -6.79
C LEU A 226 20.45 0.09 -5.29
N ASN A 227 20.24 -0.95 -4.49
CA ASN A 227 20.16 -0.84 -3.03
C ASN A 227 21.46 -0.30 -2.39
N LYS A 228 22.62 -0.71 -2.87
CA LYS A 228 23.90 -0.16 -2.40
C LYS A 228 24.02 1.35 -2.68
N ARG A 229 23.47 1.82 -3.78
CA ARG A 229 23.46 3.26 -4.12
C ARG A 229 22.40 4.04 -3.36
N ILE A 230 21.28 3.41 -3.00
CA ILE A 230 20.26 4.00 -2.13
C ILE A 230 20.83 4.26 -0.73
N GLU A 231 21.64 3.34 -0.19
CA GLU A 231 22.34 3.58 1.08
C GLU A 231 23.22 4.84 1.02
N GLN A 232 23.88 5.12 -0.12
CA GLN A 232 24.70 6.33 -0.29
C GLN A 232 23.85 7.61 -0.25
N ILE A 233 22.57 7.59 -0.70
CA ILE A 233 21.67 8.73 -0.52
C ILE A 233 21.49 9.05 0.98
N ILE A 234 21.29 8.02 1.77
CA ILE A 234 21.14 8.18 3.23
C ILE A 234 22.41 8.79 3.83
N GLU A 235 23.58 8.23 3.52
CA GLU A 235 24.86 8.70 4.03
C GLU A 235 25.16 10.16 3.67
N GLN A 236 24.77 10.60 2.48
CA GLN A 236 24.96 11.98 2.02
C GLN A 236 24.05 12.98 2.76
N ASN A 237 22.86 12.57 3.16
CA ASN A 237 21.85 13.45 3.74
C ASN A 237 21.76 13.33 5.27
N ILE A 238 22.16 12.19 5.82
CA ILE A 238 22.09 11.89 7.26
C ILE A 238 23.40 11.22 7.67
N PRO A 239 24.39 12.02 8.10
CA PRO A 239 25.64 11.46 8.62
C PRO A 239 25.34 10.52 9.81
N ALA A 240 25.89 9.32 9.76
CA ALA A 240 25.79 8.39 10.87
C ALA A 240 26.43 8.99 12.13
N SER A 241 25.83 8.75 13.28
CA SER A 241 26.37 9.12 14.59
C SER A 241 26.32 7.90 15.51
N ASP A 242 27.06 7.96 16.62
CA ASP A 242 27.08 6.89 17.63
C ASP A 242 25.67 6.57 18.18
N ASN A 243 24.75 7.53 18.09
CA ASN A 243 23.39 7.40 18.63
C ASN A 243 22.32 7.17 17.59
N PHE A 244 22.61 7.36 16.29
CA PHE A 244 21.59 7.28 15.25
C PHE A 244 22.19 6.94 13.88
N SER A 245 21.64 5.93 13.24
CA SER A 245 21.89 5.63 11.84
C SER A 245 20.63 5.05 11.18
N ILE A 246 20.53 5.25 9.88
CA ILE A 246 19.46 4.69 9.04
C ILE A 246 20.13 3.92 7.90
N LYS A 247 19.55 2.78 7.56
CA LYS A 247 19.77 2.10 6.30
C LYS A 247 18.45 2.08 5.53
N ALA A 248 18.50 2.24 4.22
CA ALA A 248 17.32 2.14 3.37
C ALA A 248 17.60 1.28 2.15
N TYR A 249 16.57 0.59 1.71
CA TYR A 249 16.61 -0.27 0.53
C TYR A 249 15.20 -0.40 -0.07
N ILE A 250 15.11 -0.88 -1.30
CA ILE A 250 13.85 -1.26 -1.91
C ILE A 250 13.70 -2.78 -1.89
N GLN A 251 12.49 -3.24 -1.62
CA GLN A 251 12.11 -4.64 -1.61
C GLN A 251 10.86 -4.84 -2.46
N SER A 252 10.83 -5.91 -3.25
CA SER A 252 9.66 -6.28 -4.05
C SER A 252 8.42 -6.39 -3.17
N MET A 253 7.33 -5.75 -3.57
CA MET A 253 6.05 -5.90 -2.87
C MET A 253 5.57 -7.34 -2.91
N TYR A 254 5.78 -8.03 -4.01
CA TYR A 254 5.42 -9.43 -4.17
C TYR A 254 6.18 -10.35 -3.21
N ASP A 255 7.50 -10.14 -3.07
CA ASP A 255 8.35 -10.97 -2.21
C ASP A 255 8.18 -10.63 -0.72
N THR A 256 7.74 -9.44 -0.39
CA THR A 256 7.51 -9.01 1.01
C THR A 256 6.55 -9.94 1.73
N PHE A 257 5.50 -10.40 1.08
CA PHE A 257 4.55 -11.37 1.65
C PHE A 257 5.10 -12.79 1.72
N GLN A 258 6.00 -13.15 0.82
CA GLN A 258 6.63 -14.49 0.82
C GLN A 258 7.79 -14.57 1.81
N GLY A 259 8.54 -13.48 2.00
CA GLY A 259 9.73 -13.43 2.86
C GLY A 259 9.46 -13.28 4.37
N TYR A 260 8.26 -12.93 4.80
CA TYR A 260 7.90 -12.92 6.23
C TYR A 260 7.96 -14.31 6.90
N LYS A 261 8.13 -15.38 6.12
CA LYS A 261 8.29 -16.75 6.61
C LYS A 261 9.72 -17.13 6.98
N ASP A 262 10.71 -16.35 6.54
CA ASP A 262 12.14 -16.69 6.75
C ASP A 262 12.81 -15.92 7.90
N VAL A 263 12.06 -15.11 8.66
CA VAL A 263 12.57 -14.26 9.77
C VAL A 263 11.93 -14.62 11.11
N GLN A 264 11.51 -15.88 11.29
CA GLN A 264 11.14 -16.42 12.61
C GLN A 264 12.17 -17.41 13.13
#